data_a363a43a8478b61a51dd520c5aecc2f4
#
_entry.id   a363a43a8478b61a51dd520c5aecc2f4
#
_cell.length_a   1.000
_cell.length_b   1.000
_cell.length_c   1.000
_cell.angle_alpha   90.00
_cell.angle_beta   90.00
_cell.angle_gamma   90.00
#
_symmetry.space_group_name_H-M   'P 1'
#
loop_
_entity.id
_entity.type
_entity.pdbx_description
1 polymer ?
#
loop_
_entity_poly.entity_id
_entity_poly.type
_entity_poly.pdbx_seq_one_letter_code
_entity_poly.pdbx_strand_id
1 'polypeptide(L)'
;MRTQRQVVDYALQRRALLAEVYAGRAGVMDVCDATPYLLRAAKFHGEPSSVTCPVCRKEPLTLVSWVYGNELKHAAGSARTLDELNRMAMLFEEFSVYVVEVCRTCSWNHLVQSYVLGTRGVGSRRSRRRTAAE
;
A
#
# COMPACT_ATOMS: atom_id res chain seq x y z
N MET A 1 -7.86 11.07 -13.41
CA MET A 1 -7.57 10.70 -12.01
C MET A 1 -8.04 9.29 -11.74
N ARG A 2 -7.24 8.54 -11.03
CA ARG A 2 -7.59 7.19 -10.64
C ARG A 2 -8.76 7.20 -9.66
N THR A 3 -9.62 6.22 -9.79
CA THR A 3 -10.68 6.01 -8.82
C THR A 3 -10.34 4.77 -8.00
N GLN A 4 -10.04 4.98 -6.73
CA GLN A 4 -9.79 3.89 -5.80
C GLN A 4 -11.12 3.30 -5.35
N ARG A 5 -11.19 1.98 -5.36
CA ARG A 5 -12.39 1.24 -4.94
C ARG A 5 -12.02 0.28 -3.84
N GLN A 6 -12.99 -0.13 -3.04
CA GLN A 6 -12.83 -1.13 -1.99
C GLN A 6 -11.64 -0.80 -1.08
N VAL A 7 -11.60 0.45 -0.64
CA VAL A 7 -10.49 0.93 0.20
C VAL A 7 -10.59 0.32 1.59
N VAL A 8 -9.50 -0.29 2.04
CA VAL A 8 -9.39 -0.82 3.40
C VAL A 8 -8.26 -0.05 4.10
N ASP A 9 -8.57 0.47 5.28
CA ASP A 9 -7.64 1.26 6.09
C ASP A 9 -7.18 0.39 7.26
N TYR A 10 -5.88 0.30 7.48
CA TYR A 10 -5.29 -0.53 8.53
C TYR A 10 -4.83 0.27 9.75
N ALA A 11 -5.35 1.50 9.92
CA ALA A 11 -4.91 2.38 11.00
C ALA A 11 -5.19 1.80 12.40
N LEU A 12 -6.33 1.10 12.56
CA LEU A 12 -6.65 0.50 13.86
C LEU A 12 -5.70 -0.63 14.21
N GLN A 13 -5.41 -1.50 13.24
CA GLN A 13 -4.47 -2.61 13.44
C GLN A 13 -3.07 -2.08 13.77
N ARG A 14 -2.66 -1.01 13.08
CA ARG A 14 -1.37 -0.37 13.30
C ARG A 14 -1.29 0.19 14.72
N ARG A 15 -2.33 0.89 15.14
CA ARG A 15 -2.37 1.48 16.48
C ARG A 15 -2.34 0.41 17.56
N ALA A 16 -3.07 -0.70 17.35
CA ALA A 16 -3.11 -1.79 18.30
C ALA A 16 -1.73 -2.44 18.45
N LEU A 17 -1.03 -2.66 17.33
CA LEU A 17 0.31 -3.24 17.36
C LEU A 17 1.30 -2.32 18.05
N LEU A 18 1.25 -1.02 17.78
CA LEU A 18 2.14 -0.06 18.42
C LEU A 18 1.88 0.02 19.91
N ALA A 19 0.63 -0.10 20.35
CA ALA A 19 0.30 -0.14 21.77
C ALA A 19 0.98 -1.34 22.43
N GLU A 20 1.02 -2.49 21.77
CA GLU A 20 1.72 -3.66 22.29
C GLU A 20 3.21 -3.44 22.39
N VAL A 21 3.81 -2.76 21.41
CA VAL A 21 5.23 -2.45 21.42
C VAL A 21 5.56 -1.51 22.58
N TYR A 22 4.77 -0.44 22.74
CA TYR A 22 5.01 0.56 23.78
C TYR A 22 4.79 -0.02 25.18
N ALA A 23 3.91 -1.01 25.30
CA ALA A 23 3.66 -1.68 26.58
C ALA A 23 4.67 -2.79 26.88
N GLY A 24 5.58 -3.07 25.95
CA GLY A 24 6.58 -4.12 26.13
C GLY A 24 6.07 -5.53 25.89
N ARG A 25 4.83 -5.69 25.40
CA ARG A 25 4.27 -7.02 25.09
C ARG A 25 4.73 -7.56 23.76
N ALA A 26 5.06 -6.69 22.80
CA ALA A 26 5.67 -7.08 21.53
C ALA A 26 7.07 -6.48 21.50
N GLY A 27 8.05 -7.28 21.09
CA GLY A 27 9.43 -6.81 21.00
C GLY A 27 9.64 -5.93 19.78
N VAL A 28 10.57 -4.97 19.89
CA VAL A 28 10.92 -4.11 18.75
C VAL A 28 11.39 -4.95 17.57
N MET A 29 12.18 -5.99 17.83
CA MET A 29 12.70 -6.84 16.76
C MET A 29 11.61 -7.67 16.09
N ASP A 30 10.51 -7.90 16.78
CA ASP A 30 9.39 -8.65 16.19
C ASP A 30 8.61 -7.83 15.18
N VAL A 31 8.67 -6.51 15.26
CA VAL A 31 7.95 -5.61 14.38
C VAL A 31 8.86 -4.84 13.43
N CYS A 32 10.16 -4.79 13.74
CA CYS A 32 11.17 -4.18 12.88
C CYS A 32 11.83 -5.28 12.06
N ASP A 33 11.01 -5.91 11.22
CA ASP A 33 11.35 -7.16 10.55
C ASP A 33 11.25 -7.09 9.03
N ALA A 34 11.32 -5.89 8.46
CA ALA A 34 11.25 -5.73 7.01
C ALA A 34 12.33 -6.59 6.33
N THR A 35 11.92 -7.34 5.31
CA THR A 35 12.85 -8.17 4.57
C THR A 35 13.79 -7.31 3.71
N PRO A 36 14.95 -7.82 3.32
CA PRO A 36 15.82 -7.09 2.39
C PRO A 36 15.11 -6.73 1.09
N TYR A 37 14.19 -7.57 0.63
CA TYR A 37 13.41 -7.31 -0.58
C TYR A 37 12.52 -6.08 -0.40
N LEU A 38 11.83 -5.98 0.74
CA LEU A 38 10.98 -4.82 1.04
C LEU A 38 11.81 -3.55 1.18
N LEU A 39 12.97 -3.63 1.87
CA LEU A 39 13.84 -2.48 2.02
C LEU A 39 14.38 -1.99 0.67
N ARG A 40 14.69 -2.92 -0.23
CA ARG A 40 15.16 -2.57 -1.57
C ARG A 40 14.03 -1.92 -2.37
N ALA A 41 12.82 -2.45 -2.26
CA ALA A 41 11.66 -1.85 -2.94
C ALA A 41 11.42 -0.43 -2.43
N ALA A 42 11.57 -0.20 -1.14
CA ALA A 42 11.42 1.13 -0.56
C ALA A 42 12.46 2.10 -1.14
N LYS A 43 13.68 1.63 -1.31
CA LYS A 43 14.76 2.46 -1.83
C LYS A 43 14.50 2.88 -3.28
N PHE A 44 14.06 1.96 -4.13
CA PHE A 44 13.98 2.20 -5.57
C PHE A 44 12.59 2.60 -6.06
N HIS A 45 11.54 2.23 -5.35
CA HIS A 45 10.16 2.45 -5.81
C HIS A 45 9.29 3.15 -4.77
N GLY A 46 9.84 3.47 -3.60
CA GLY A 46 9.07 4.07 -2.52
C GLY A 46 8.81 5.55 -2.72
N GLU A 47 7.77 6.02 -2.06
CA GLU A 47 7.42 7.44 -2.02
C GLU A 47 7.67 7.94 -0.59
N PRO A 48 8.36 9.07 -0.43
CA PRO A 48 8.58 9.62 0.91
C PRO A 48 7.27 10.10 1.51
N SER A 49 7.14 9.95 2.83
CA SER A 49 5.99 10.47 3.56
C SER A 49 6.47 11.50 4.57
N SER A 50 5.54 12.23 5.18
CA SER A 50 5.85 13.18 6.23
C SER A 50 5.74 12.56 7.62
N VAL A 51 5.38 11.28 7.71
CA VAL A 51 5.16 10.60 8.99
C VAL A 51 6.46 10.02 9.49
N THR A 52 6.89 10.44 10.68
CA THR A 52 8.09 9.91 11.32
C THR A 52 7.85 8.49 11.82
N CYS A 53 8.87 7.64 11.70
CA CYS A 53 8.78 6.26 12.17
C CYS A 53 8.32 6.23 13.62
N PRO A 54 7.27 5.46 13.96
CA PRO A 54 6.74 5.44 15.33
C PRO A 54 7.59 4.62 16.29
N VAL A 55 8.56 3.87 15.79
CA VAL A 55 9.40 3.01 16.62
C VAL A 55 10.76 3.66 16.91
N CYS A 56 11.55 3.94 15.87
CA CYS A 56 12.88 4.52 16.08
C CYS A 56 12.88 6.04 16.12
N ARG A 57 11.87 6.68 15.54
CA ARG A 57 11.69 8.14 15.50
C ARG A 57 12.86 8.91 14.87
N LYS A 58 13.62 8.24 14.01
CA LYS A 58 14.82 8.83 13.41
C LYS A 58 14.61 9.36 12.02
N GLU A 59 13.62 8.83 11.29
CA GLU A 59 13.39 9.26 9.91
C GLU A 59 11.94 9.14 9.52
N PRO A 60 11.51 9.87 8.45
CA PRO A 60 10.18 9.70 7.90
C PRO A 60 10.03 8.31 7.26
N LEU A 61 8.81 7.77 7.31
CA LEU A 61 8.51 6.49 6.69
C LEU A 61 8.44 6.63 5.17
N THR A 62 8.80 5.56 4.49
CA THR A 62 8.67 5.43 3.04
C THR A 62 7.46 4.55 2.74
N LEU A 63 6.66 4.93 1.76
CA LEU A 63 5.49 4.15 1.35
C LEU A 63 5.80 3.36 0.09
N VAL A 64 5.49 2.07 0.12
CA VAL A 64 5.71 1.17 -1.01
C VAL A 64 4.37 0.60 -1.44
N SER A 65 4.06 0.71 -2.72
CA SER A 65 2.80 0.19 -3.27
C SER A 65 3.06 -1.10 -4.04
N TRP A 66 2.43 -2.18 -3.57
CA TRP A 66 2.53 -3.52 -4.18
C TRP A 66 1.28 -3.81 -4.99
N VAL A 67 1.44 -4.42 -6.15
CA VAL A 67 0.31 -4.72 -7.03
C VAL A 67 0.08 -6.21 -7.13
N TYR A 68 -1.22 -6.60 -7.17
CA TYR A 68 -1.64 -8.00 -7.30
C TYR A 68 -2.87 -8.06 -8.20
N GLY A 69 -2.94 -9.10 -9.02
CA GLY A 69 -4.08 -9.30 -9.89
C GLY A 69 -3.76 -10.33 -10.96
N ASN A 70 -4.80 -11.04 -11.40
CA ASN A 70 -4.62 -12.11 -12.38
C ASN A 70 -4.12 -11.59 -13.73
N GLU A 71 -4.56 -10.41 -14.14
CA GLU A 71 -4.13 -9.82 -15.41
C GLU A 71 -2.66 -9.41 -15.40
N LEU A 72 -2.08 -9.21 -14.22
CA LEU A 72 -0.72 -8.70 -14.11
C LEU A 72 0.33 -9.76 -14.40
N LYS A 73 -0.02 -11.03 -14.25
CA LYS A 73 0.88 -12.16 -14.52
C LYS A 73 2.21 -11.98 -13.77
N HIS A 74 3.31 -11.79 -14.51
CA HIS A 74 4.63 -11.64 -13.91
C HIS A 74 4.78 -10.39 -13.06
N ALA A 75 3.98 -9.36 -13.32
CA ALA A 75 4.04 -8.13 -12.55
C ALA A 75 3.36 -8.24 -11.19
N ALA A 76 2.54 -9.27 -10.97
CA ALA A 76 1.90 -9.48 -9.69
C ALA A 76 2.95 -9.66 -8.59
N GLY A 77 2.76 -8.97 -7.46
CA GLY A 77 3.70 -9.01 -6.35
C GLY A 77 4.89 -8.08 -6.51
N SER A 78 4.85 -7.13 -7.45
CA SER A 78 5.91 -6.16 -7.64
C SER A 78 5.54 -4.80 -7.06
N ALA A 79 6.58 -4.02 -6.72
CA ALA A 79 6.40 -2.66 -6.21
C ALA A 79 6.34 -1.69 -7.38
N ARG A 80 5.42 -0.72 -7.32
CA ARG A 80 5.21 0.24 -8.40
C ARG A 80 5.17 1.66 -7.85
N THR A 81 5.68 2.61 -8.64
CA THR A 81 5.59 4.03 -8.31
C THR A 81 4.17 4.53 -8.59
N LEU A 82 3.84 5.73 -8.09
CA LEU A 82 2.53 6.32 -8.35
C LEU A 82 2.29 6.55 -9.83
N ASP A 83 3.32 6.97 -10.58
CA ASP A 83 3.18 7.14 -12.03
C ASP A 83 2.90 5.83 -12.73
N GLU A 84 3.56 4.76 -12.31
CA GLU A 84 3.29 3.44 -12.86
C GLU A 84 1.87 2.99 -12.56
N LEU A 85 1.39 3.24 -11.33
CA LEU A 85 0.02 2.89 -10.96
C LEU A 85 -1.00 3.64 -11.83
N ASN A 86 -0.75 4.91 -12.10
CA ASN A 86 -1.63 5.70 -12.97
C ASN A 86 -1.72 5.10 -14.36
N ARG A 87 -0.59 4.68 -14.92
CA ARG A 87 -0.57 4.07 -16.25
C ARG A 87 -1.24 2.71 -16.23
N MET A 88 -0.98 1.89 -15.20
CA MET A 88 -1.58 0.57 -15.08
C MET A 88 -3.09 0.65 -14.92
N ALA A 89 -3.60 1.66 -14.22
CA ALA A 89 -5.03 1.84 -14.02
C ALA A 89 -5.76 2.08 -15.34
N MET A 90 -5.08 2.54 -16.37
CA MET A 90 -5.67 2.76 -17.70
C MET A 90 -5.55 1.54 -18.60
N LEU A 91 -4.66 0.59 -18.25
CA LEU A 91 -4.37 -0.57 -19.10
C LEU A 91 -5.08 -1.85 -18.64
N PHE A 92 -5.26 -2.02 -17.34
CA PHE A 92 -5.84 -3.25 -16.78
C PHE A 92 -7.24 -3.01 -16.28
N GLU A 93 -8.08 -4.02 -16.36
CA GLU A 93 -9.46 -3.91 -15.88
C GLU A 93 -9.53 -3.78 -14.37
N GLU A 94 -8.72 -4.58 -13.68
CA GLU A 94 -8.77 -4.59 -12.22
C GLU A 94 -7.50 -5.18 -11.63
N PHE A 95 -6.97 -4.50 -10.62
CA PHE A 95 -5.88 -5.04 -9.82
C PHE A 95 -5.91 -4.38 -8.44
N SER A 96 -5.32 -5.06 -7.46
CA SER A 96 -5.28 -4.58 -6.08
C SER A 96 -3.93 -3.94 -5.79
N VAL A 97 -3.97 -2.91 -4.94
CA VAL A 97 -2.77 -2.20 -4.49
C VAL A 97 -2.72 -2.29 -2.98
N TYR A 98 -1.58 -2.72 -2.43
CA TYR A 98 -1.33 -2.76 -1.00
C TYR A 98 -0.22 -1.79 -0.67
N VAL A 99 -0.53 -0.79 0.15
CA VAL A 99 0.44 0.23 0.53
C VAL A 99 1.03 -0.14 1.89
N VAL A 100 2.36 -0.24 1.93
CA VAL A 100 3.10 -0.61 3.13
C VAL A 100 4.01 0.56 3.51
N GLU A 101 3.99 0.93 4.80
CA GLU A 101 4.96 1.90 5.31
C GLU A 101 6.21 1.15 5.79
N VAL A 102 7.37 1.72 5.54
CA VAL A 102 8.65 1.09 5.88
C VAL A 102 9.60 2.14 6.46
N CYS A 103 10.26 1.80 7.56
CA CYS A 103 11.39 2.58 8.06
C CYS A 103 12.68 1.94 7.55
N ARG A 104 13.44 2.68 6.75
CA ARG A 104 14.67 2.13 6.17
C ARG A 104 15.81 2.07 7.18
N THR A 105 15.62 2.65 8.36
CA THR A 105 16.64 2.64 9.42
C THR A 105 16.43 1.47 10.38
N CYS A 106 15.21 1.29 10.93
CA CYS A 106 14.97 0.24 11.92
C CYS A 106 14.22 -0.97 11.38
N SER A 107 13.73 -0.91 10.14
CA SER A 107 12.98 -1.99 9.48
C SER A 107 11.54 -2.14 10.00
N TRP A 108 10.98 -1.16 10.69
CA TRP A 108 9.55 -1.15 10.99
C TRP A 108 8.78 -1.19 9.69
N ASN A 109 7.71 -1.98 9.64
CA ASN A 109 6.83 -1.99 8.47
C ASN A 109 5.43 -2.38 8.89
N HIS A 110 4.44 -1.86 8.17
CA HIS A 110 3.04 -2.18 8.43
C HIS A 110 2.20 -1.79 7.22
N LEU A 111 1.11 -2.51 7.01
CA LEU A 111 0.12 -2.12 6.00
C LEU A 111 -0.52 -0.80 6.40
N VAL A 112 -0.68 0.09 5.44
CA VAL A 112 -1.36 1.37 5.63
C VAL A 112 -2.77 1.28 5.10
N GLN A 113 -2.91 0.82 3.85
CA GLN A 113 -4.20 0.69 3.21
C GLN A 113 -4.09 -0.25 2.01
N SER A 114 -5.24 -0.71 1.54
CA SER A 114 -5.33 -1.41 0.27
C SER A 114 -6.52 -0.87 -0.50
N TYR A 115 -6.48 -0.99 -1.83
CA TYR A 115 -7.58 -0.55 -2.68
C TYR A 115 -7.47 -1.24 -4.04
N VAL A 116 -8.51 -1.07 -4.85
CA VAL A 116 -8.57 -1.65 -6.19
C VAL A 116 -8.55 -0.52 -7.21
N LEU A 117 -7.77 -0.72 -8.26
CA LEU A 117 -7.68 0.20 -9.40
C LEU A 117 -8.04 -0.55 -10.68
N GLY A 118 -8.21 0.21 -11.75
CA GLY A 118 -8.42 -0.33 -13.09
C GLY A 118 -9.62 0.26 -13.78
N THR A 119 -9.75 -0.07 -15.06
CA THR A 119 -10.80 0.51 -15.91
C THR A 119 -12.19 -0.02 -15.59
N ARG A 120 -12.29 -1.19 -14.98
CA ARG A 120 -13.59 -1.79 -14.63
C ARG A 120 -14.44 -0.89 -13.73
N GLY A 121 -13.80 -0.21 -12.77
CA GLY A 121 -14.51 0.69 -11.88
C GLY A 121 -15.18 1.82 -12.63
N VAL A 122 -14.48 2.41 -13.58
CA VAL A 122 -15.02 3.50 -14.40
C VAL A 122 -16.14 2.97 -15.28
N GLY A 123 -15.92 1.82 -15.94
CA GLY A 123 -16.94 1.20 -16.78
C GLY A 123 -18.19 0.82 -16.01
N SER A 124 -18.01 0.20 -14.85
CA SER A 124 -19.13 -0.19 -13.98
C SER A 124 -19.93 1.02 -13.56
N ARG A 125 -19.26 2.12 -13.23
CA ARG A 125 -19.93 3.33 -12.82
C ARG A 125 -20.77 3.92 -13.94
N ARG A 126 -20.25 3.95 -15.15
CA ARG A 126 -21.00 4.42 -16.31
C ARG A 126 -22.22 3.54 -16.58
N SER A 127 -22.05 2.22 -16.50
CA SER A 127 -23.14 1.28 -16.68
C SER A 127 -24.26 1.52 -15.68
N ARG A 128 -23.91 1.71 -14.40
CA ARG A 128 -24.90 1.95 -13.37
C ARG A 128 -25.65 3.25 -13.60
N ARG A 129 -24.97 4.30 -14.05
CA ARG A 129 -25.65 5.56 -14.33
C ARG A 129 -26.65 5.42 -15.49
N ARG A 130 -26.28 4.70 -16.54
CA ARG A 130 -27.20 4.46 -17.63
C ARG A 130 -28.41 3.69 -17.18
N THR A 131 -28.20 2.65 -16.38
CA THR A 131 -29.30 1.85 -15.84
C THR A 131 -30.23 2.71 -14.98
N ALA A 132 -29.66 3.56 -14.15
CA ALA A 132 -30.47 4.43 -13.29
C ALA A 132 -31.29 5.44 -14.10
N ALA A 133 -30.81 5.84 -15.26
CA ALA A 133 -31.51 6.78 -16.13
C ALA A 133 -32.65 6.12 -16.89
N GLU A 134 -32.63 4.84 -17.05
CA GLU A 134 -33.66 4.07 -17.74
C GLU A 134 -34.85 3.81 -16.82
#